data_d76dc297d21da5979cc0aad3efb97aab
#
_entry.id   d76dc297d21da5979cc0aad3efb97aab
#
_cell.length_a   1.000
_cell.length_b   1.000
_cell.length_c   1.000
_cell.angle_alpha   90.00
_cell.angle_beta   90.00
_cell.angle_gamma   90.00
#
_symmetry.space_group_name_H-M   'P 1'
#
loop_
_entity.id
_entity.type
_entity.pdbx_description
1 polymer ?
#
loop_
_entity_poly.entity_id
_entity_poly.type
_entity_poly.pdbx_seq_one_letter_code
_entity_poly.pdbx_strand_id
1 'polypeptide(L)'
;MRTKIYVGYGKQSRLNQLKDYIEVKINRLNYKIRNFVKIAQRKWKGNTYMGLLTESGLMKVAEFEKVSFDQFVQDWEKQMVRYLEESIYGGLKLPYRKTADSAGHDFISPADITIRPGDARVIPTGIRCKIEKGWVLLVFIRSSLGIKAQARIGNGTGVIDGDYYHADNEGHIFIKVENRGNEPLKLKKGDAFAQGVFLPYGVADKEVVTTKRTGGIGSTGK
;
A
#
# COMPACT_ATOMS: atom_id res chain seq x y z
N MET A 1 46.04 6.74 -65.06
CA MET A 1 45.29 7.23 -63.89
C MET A 1 44.31 6.16 -63.42
N ARG A 2 44.58 5.51 -62.33
CA ARG A 2 43.64 4.51 -61.73
C ARG A 2 43.06 5.13 -60.45
N THR A 3 41.78 5.45 -60.51
CA THR A 3 41.00 5.96 -59.36
C THR A 3 40.67 4.78 -58.46
N LYS A 4 41.20 4.75 -57.25
CA LYS A 4 40.82 3.79 -56.20
C LYS A 4 39.51 4.26 -55.57
N ILE A 5 38.47 3.42 -55.71
CA ILE A 5 37.19 3.61 -55.00
C ILE A 5 37.37 3.04 -53.58
N TYR A 6 37.32 3.92 -52.59
CA TYR A 6 37.23 3.50 -51.20
C TYR A 6 35.75 3.19 -50.85
N VAL A 7 35.44 1.91 -50.78
CA VAL A 7 34.14 1.44 -50.28
C VAL A 7 34.17 1.48 -48.76
N GLY A 8 33.23 2.26 -48.22
CA GLY A 8 33.16 2.49 -46.79
C GLY A 8 32.77 1.26 -45.95
N TYR A 9 33.75 0.65 -45.34
CA TYR A 9 33.58 -0.43 -44.35
C TYR A 9 33.17 0.05 -42.93
N GLY A 10 32.77 1.31 -42.78
CA GLY A 10 32.59 1.90 -41.45
C GLY A 10 31.23 1.69 -40.77
N LYS A 11 30.13 1.53 -41.51
CA LYS A 11 28.78 1.47 -40.94
C LYS A 11 28.38 0.09 -40.44
N GLN A 12 28.71 -0.96 -41.16
CA GLN A 12 28.34 -2.35 -40.80
C GLN A 12 29.09 -2.84 -39.57
N SER A 13 30.36 -2.45 -39.40
CA SER A 13 31.17 -2.80 -38.24
C SER A 13 30.65 -2.13 -36.94
N ARG A 14 30.17 -0.88 -37.02
CA ARG A 14 29.59 -0.19 -35.86
C ARG A 14 28.23 -0.79 -35.45
N LEU A 15 27.42 -1.23 -36.41
CA LEU A 15 26.15 -1.90 -36.13
C LEU A 15 26.36 -3.26 -35.44
N ASN A 16 27.35 -4.01 -35.87
CA ASN A 16 27.70 -5.29 -35.25
C ASN A 16 28.26 -5.08 -33.84
N GLN A 17 29.14 -4.11 -33.62
CA GLN A 17 29.65 -3.78 -32.31
C GLN A 17 28.50 -3.31 -31.35
N LEU A 18 27.51 -2.59 -31.88
CA LEU A 18 26.35 -2.18 -31.08
C LEU A 18 25.44 -3.35 -30.73
N LYS A 19 25.24 -4.29 -31.65
CA LYS A 19 24.51 -5.55 -31.40
C LYS A 19 25.20 -6.39 -30.32
N ASP A 20 26.51 -6.60 -30.43
CA ASP A 20 27.28 -7.35 -29.44
C ASP A 20 27.25 -6.67 -28.05
N TYR A 21 27.35 -5.33 -28.01
CA TYR A 21 27.23 -4.57 -26.76
C TYR A 21 25.85 -4.69 -26.11
N ILE A 22 24.78 -4.63 -26.91
CA ILE A 22 23.41 -4.81 -26.44
C ILE A 22 23.19 -6.23 -25.95
N GLU A 23 23.68 -7.23 -26.69
CA GLU A 23 23.56 -8.64 -26.31
C GLU A 23 24.29 -8.94 -24.99
N VAL A 24 25.50 -8.41 -24.81
CA VAL A 24 26.26 -8.52 -23.55
C VAL A 24 25.50 -7.85 -22.39
N LYS A 25 24.88 -6.66 -22.60
CA LYS A 25 24.08 -6.02 -21.56
C LYS A 25 22.81 -6.80 -21.22
N ILE A 26 22.11 -7.33 -22.21
CA ILE A 26 20.93 -8.18 -22.00
C ILE A 26 21.33 -9.46 -21.25
N ASN A 27 22.42 -10.10 -21.62
CA ASN A 27 22.90 -11.29 -20.95
C ASN A 27 23.37 -11.02 -19.50
N ARG A 28 24.00 -9.86 -19.22
CA ARG A 28 24.32 -9.42 -17.86
C ARG A 28 23.06 -9.13 -17.04
N LEU A 29 22.05 -8.52 -17.63
CA LEU A 29 20.78 -8.25 -16.95
C LEU A 29 20.05 -9.55 -16.63
N ASN A 30 19.97 -10.47 -17.59
CA ASN A 30 19.38 -11.80 -17.42
C ASN A 30 20.14 -12.63 -16.38
N TYR A 31 21.48 -12.54 -16.33
CA TYR A 31 22.29 -13.18 -15.30
C TYR A 31 22.02 -12.61 -13.91
N LYS A 32 21.92 -11.27 -13.78
CA LYS A 32 21.56 -10.61 -12.51
C LYS A 32 20.16 -11.00 -12.05
N ILE A 33 19.19 -11.04 -12.97
CA ILE A 33 17.80 -11.45 -12.68
C ILE A 33 17.78 -12.93 -12.25
N ARG A 34 18.45 -13.83 -12.97
CA ARG A 34 18.52 -15.26 -12.61
C ARG A 34 19.20 -15.48 -11.27
N ASN A 35 20.26 -14.73 -10.96
CA ASN A 35 20.93 -14.82 -9.66
C ASN A 35 20.09 -14.21 -8.54
N PHE A 36 19.40 -13.10 -8.77
CA PHE A 36 18.45 -12.55 -7.81
C PHE A 36 17.32 -13.54 -7.51
N VAL A 37 16.74 -14.16 -8.55
CA VAL A 37 15.72 -15.21 -8.39
C VAL A 37 16.29 -16.43 -7.64
N LYS A 38 17.52 -16.88 -7.95
CA LYS A 38 18.17 -17.99 -7.24
C LYS A 38 18.49 -17.65 -5.78
N ILE A 39 18.90 -16.42 -5.49
CA ILE A 39 19.15 -15.94 -4.12
C ILE A 39 17.83 -15.82 -3.34
N ALA A 40 16.81 -15.28 -3.98
CA ALA A 40 15.47 -15.25 -3.43
C ALA A 40 14.95 -16.67 -3.13
N GLN A 41 15.09 -17.60 -4.07
CA GLN A 41 14.71 -19.01 -3.89
C GLN A 41 15.54 -19.75 -2.82
N ARG A 42 16.83 -19.42 -2.65
CA ARG A 42 17.70 -20.03 -1.61
C ARG A 42 17.41 -19.49 -0.21
N LYS A 43 17.12 -18.19 -0.06
CA LYS A 43 16.78 -17.58 1.24
C LYS A 43 15.36 -17.92 1.71
N TRP A 44 14.50 -18.42 0.82
CA TRP A 44 13.08 -18.67 1.10
C TRP A 44 12.67 -20.15 1.03
N LYS A 45 13.62 -21.07 1.25
CA LYS A 45 13.33 -22.50 1.42
C LYS A 45 12.44 -22.72 2.66
N GLY A 46 11.13 -22.66 2.47
CA GLY A 46 10.13 -22.95 3.50
C GLY A 46 8.73 -22.43 3.19
N ASN A 47 8.58 -21.45 2.28
CA ASN A 47 7.24 -20.97 1.91
C ASN A 47 7.08 -20.89 0.39
N THR A 48 6.09 -21.60 -0.11
CA THR A 48 5.75 -21.69 -1.55
C THR A 48 5.02 -20.41 -1.99
N TYR A 49 5.76 -19.35 -2.34
CA TYR A 49 5.18 -18.09 -2.84
C TYR A 49 4.89 -18.08 -4.36
N MET A 50 5.02 -19.21 -5.04
CA MET A 50 4.80 -19.29 -6.51
C MET A 50 3.36 -18.99 -6.94
N GLY A 51 2.37 -19.05 -6.03
CA GLY A 51 0.97 -18.64 -6.31
C GLY A 51 0.64 -17.17 -6.05
N LEU A 52 1.61 -16.38 -5.55
CA LEU A 52 1.38 -15.02 -5.06
C LEU A 52 1.71 -13.91 -6.07
N LEU A 53 2.22 -14.24 -7.25
CA LEU A 53 2.52 -13.22 -8.27
C LEU A 53 1.27 -12.87 -9.08
N THR A 54 1.09 -11.59 -9.36
CA THR A 54 0.14 -11.11 -10.36
C THR A 54 0.68 -11.40 -11.76
N GLU A 55 -0.13 -11.25 -12.80
CA GLU A 55 0.30 -11.31 -14.21
C GLU A 55 1.42 -10.29 -14.51
N SER A 56 1.45 -9.15 -13.81
CA SER A 56 2.51 -8.14 -13.91
C SER A 56 3.78 -8.49 -13.10
N GLY A 57 3.85 -9.65 -12.45
CA GLY A 57 4.99 -10.08 -11.65
C GLY A 57 5.07 -9.44 -10.26
N LEU A 58 4.05 -8.71 -9.82
CA LEU A 58 3.98 -8.17 -8.47
C LEU A 58 3.51 -9.23 -7.47
N MET A 59 4.05 -9.19 -6.25
CA MET A 59 3.63 -10.11 -5.18
C MET A 59 2.27 -9.70 -4.62
N LYS A 60 1.36 -10.68 -4.47
CA LYS A 60 0.12 -10.53 -3.70
C LYS A 60 0.46 -10.79 -2.24
N VAL A 61 0.47 -9.75 -1.43
CA VAL A 61 0.89 -9.82 -0.02
C VAL A 61 -0.21 -9.51 0.97
N ALA A 62 -1.41 -9.17 0.48
CA ALA A 62 -2.52 -8.85 1.35
C ALA A 62 -3.87 -8.95 0.62
N GLU A 63 -4.94 -9.01 1.41
CA GLU A 63 -6.32 -8.99 0.97
C GLU A 63 -7.11 -7.98 1.82
N PHE A 64 -7.81 -7.06 1.18
CA PHE A 64 -8.73 -6.16 1.85
C PHE A 64 -10.13 -6.77 1.88
N GLU A 65 -10.77 -6.66 3.03
CA GLU A 65 -12.15 -7.11 3.25
C GLU A 65 -12.95 -6.03 3.96
N LYS A 66 -14.27 -6.11 3.90
CA LYS A 66 -15.14 -5.33 4.80
C LYS A 66 -15.19 -6.02 6.16
N VAL A 67 -15.24 -5.25 7.25
CA VAL A 67 -15.68 -5.77 8.55
C VAL A 67 -17.16 -6.15 8.47
N SER A 68 -17.68 -6.89 9.45
CA SER A 68 -19.11 -7.18 9.52
C SER A 68 -19.94 -5.88 9.60
N PHE A 69 -21.21 -5.97 9.19
CA PHE A 69 -22.13 -4.83 9.30
C PHE A 69 -22.25 -4.37 10.76
N ASP A 70 -22.43 -5.30 11.68
CA ASP A 70 -22.60 -5.02 13.11
C ASP A 70 -21.38 -4.31 13.70
N GLN A 71 -20.17 -4.77 13.36
CA GLN A 71 -18.94 -4.10 13.79
C GLN A 71 -18.82 -2.69 13.20
N PHE A 72 -19.19 -2.52 11.94
CA PHE A 72 -19.15 -1.21 11.31
C PHE A 72 -20.16 -0.23 11.95
N VAL A 73 -21.39 -0.68 12.23
CA VAL A 73 -22.41 0.12 12.94
C VAL A 73 -21.89 0.60 14.29
N GLN A 74 -21.42 -0.34 15.11
CA GLN A 74 -20.90 -0.04 16.44
C GLN A 74 -19.79 1.01 16.41
N ASP A 75 -18.82 0.84 15.53
CA ASP A 75 -17.67 1.74 15.42
C ASP A 75 -18.05 3.08 14.78
N TRP A 76 -18.97 3.06 13.82
CA TRP A 76 -19.47 4.28 13.19
C TRP A 76 -20.18 5.19 14.18
N GLU A 77 -21.15 4.67 14.93
CA GLU A 77 -21.92 5.44 15.91
C GLU A 77 -21.00 6.02 16.99
N LYS A 78 -20.04 5.24 17.47
CA LYS A 78 -19.04 5.67 18.44
C LYS A 78 -18.16 6.82 17.95
N GLN A 79 -17.76 6.82 16.68
CA GLN A 79 -16.83 7.81 16.14
C GLN A 79 -17.52 9.01 15.48
N MET A 80 -18.65 8.78 14.83
CA MET A 80 -19.35 9.80 14.05
C MET A 80 -20.50 10.47 14.79
N VAL A 81 -20.90 9.92 15.95
CA VAL A 81 -21.98 10.47 16.81
C VAL A 81 -23.27 10.68 16.01
N ARG A 82 -23.58 9.80 15.08
CA ARG A 82 -24.79 9.80 14.26
C ARG A 82 -25.14 8.40 13.82
N TYR A 83 -26.43 8.16 13.60
CA TYR A 83 -26.92 6.89 13.09
C TYR A 83 -26.31 6.57 11.73
N LEU A 84 -26.00 5.29 11.54
CA LEU A 84 -25.54 4.75 10.28
C LEU A 84 -26.75 4.50 9.37
N GLU A 85 -26.67 4.99 8.14
CA GLU A 85 -27.57 4.55 7.07
C GLU A 85 -26.99 3.26 6.44
N GLU A 86 -27.82 2.23 6.25
CA GLU A 86 -27.42 0.98 5.58
C GLU A 86 -26.76 1.23 4.22
N SER A 87 -27.23 2.25 3.53
CA SER A 87 -26.66 2.71 2.25
C SER A 87 -25.17 3.08 2.33
N ILE A 88 -24.65 3.44 3.53
CA ILE A 88 -23.24 3.74 3.74
C ILE A 88 -22.43 2.45 3.67
N TYR A 89 -22.83 1.41 4.43
CA TYR A 89 -22.14 0.12 4.41
C TYR A 89 -22.20 -0.56 3.04
N GLY A 90 -23.38 -0.57 2.40
CA GLY A 90 -23.55 -1.09 1.04
C GLY A 90 -22.64 -0.42 0.03
N GLY A 91 -22.42 0.89 0.18
CA GLY A 91 -21.58 1.71 -0.68
C GLY A 91 -20.07 1.68 -0.38
N LEU A 92 -19.62 0.95 0.67
CA LEU A 92 -18.20 0.84 0.98
C LEU A 92 -17.41 0.20 -0.18
N LYS A 93 -16.30 0.81 -0.53
CA LYS A 93 -15.37 0.33 -1.56
C LYS A 93 -14.09 -0.16 -0.90
N LEU A 94 -13.62 -1.33 -1.30
CA LEU A 94 -12.30 -1.82 -0.89
C LEU A 94 -11.20 -0.89 -1.42
N PRO A 95 -10.11 -0.70 -0.68
CA PRO A 95 -8.96 0.06 -1.16
C PRO A 95 -8.39 -0.52 -2.46
N TYR A 96 -8.06 0.34 -3.42
CA TYR A 96 -7.58 -0.09 -4.72
C TYR A 96 -6.50 0.84 -5.27
N ARG A 97 -5.63 0.29 -6.10
CA ARG A 97 -4.61 1.05 -6.84
C ARG A 97 -5.25 1.73 -8.05
N LYS A 98 -4.99 3.02 -8.21
CA LYS A 98 -5.59 3.79 -9.31
C LYS A 98 -4.94 3.51 -10.67
N THR A 99 -3.66 3.14 -10.68
CA THR A 99 -2.89 2.80 -11.88
C THR A 99 -2.10 1.51 -11.67
N ALA A 100 -1.68 0.86 -12.75
CA ALA A 100 -0.96 -0.42 -12.70
C ALA A 100 0.35 -0.33 -11.90
N ASP A 101 1.05 0.81 -11.96
CA ASP A 101 2.35 1.01 -11.32
C ASP A 101 2.29 1.80 -10.01
N SER A 102 1.08 2.21 -9.55
CA SER A 102 0.97 2.84 -8.23
C SER A 102 1.13 1.82 -7.11
N ALA A 103 1.94 2.14 -6.10
CA ALA A 103 2.05 1.33 -4.88
C ALA A 103 0.89 1.58 -3.90
N GLY A 104 0.30 2.77 -3.94
CA GLY A 104 -0.74 3.21 -3.02
C GLY A 104 -2.12 2.63 -3.35
N HIS A 105 -2.78 2.06 -2.34
CA HIS A 105 -4.18 1.64 -2.38
C HIS A 105 -5.02 2.73 -1.74
N ASP A 106 -5.87 3.38 -2.52
CA ASP A 106 -6.70 4.50 -2.08
C ASP A 106 -7.80 4.05 -1.13
N PHE A 107 -7.84 4.60 0.09
CA PHE A 107 -8.95 4.50 1.04
C PHE A 107 -10.00 5.55 0.69
N ILE A 108 -11.25 5.10 0.60
CA ILE A 108 -12.38 5.89 0.11
C ILE A 108 -13.24 6.37 1.27
N SER A 109 -13.62 7.65 1.26
CA SER A 109 -14.50 8.20 2.28
C SER A 109 -15.88 7.52 2.22
N PRO A 110 -16.35 6.95 3.34
CA PRO A 110 -17.64 6.25 3.39
C PRO A 110 -18.83 7.20 3.31
N ALA A 111 -18.62 8.48 3.66
CA ALA A 111 -19.68 9.49 3.73
C ALA A 111 -19.13 10.90 3.47
N ASP A 112 -20.01 11.88 3.39
CA ASP A 112 -19.66 13.30 3.44
C ASP A 112 -19.19 13.67 4.85
N ILE A 113 -17.93 14.14 4.96
CA ILE A 113 -17.28 14.50 6.22
C ILE A 113 -16.66 15.89 6.09
N THR A 114 -16.95 16.75 7.06
CA THR A 114 -16.32 18.08 7.15
C THR A 114 -15.49 18.16 8.42
N ILE A 115 -14.21 18.57 8.28
CA ILE A 115 -13.28 18.78 9.39
C ILE A 115 -12.91 20.26 9.41
N ARG A 116 -13.24 20.96 10.50
CA ARG A 116 -12.92 22.39 10.64
C ARG A 116 -11.41 22.60 10.81
N PRO A 117 -10.89 23.80 10.52
CA PRO A 117 -9.52 24.17 10.85
C PRO A 117 -9.18 23.85 12.31
N GLY A 118 -8.04 23.18 12.56
CA GLY A 118 -7.60 22.78 13.88
C GLY A 118 -8.25 21.51 14.45
N ASP A 119 -9.37 21.04 13.85
CA ASP A 119 -10.06 19.83 14.30
C ASP A 119 -9.49 18.56 13.68
N ALA A 120 -9.88 17.43 14.27
CA ALA A 120 -9.59 16.11 13.77
C ALA A 120 -10.84 15.22 13.77
N ARG A 121 -10.87 14.23 12.85
CA ARG A 121 -11.89 13.18 12.80
C ARG A 121 -11.26 11.82 12.66
N VAL A 122 -11.73 10.89 13.47
CA VAL A 122 -11.45 9.46 13.28
C VAL A 122 -12.51 8.91 12.33
N ILE A 123 -12.07 8.40 11.19
CA ILE A 123 -12.95 7.90 10.15
C ILE A 123 -12.92 6.36 10.19
N PRO A 124 -14.01 5.71 10.58
CA PRO A 124 -14.18 4.27 10.46
C PRO A 124 -14.28 3.93 8.97
N THR A 125 -13.31 3.18 8.45
CA THR A 125 -13.24 2.90 7.01
C THR A 125 -14.20 1.80 6.56
N GLY A 126 -14.63 0.94 7.49
CA GLY A 126 -15.36 -0.29 7.19
C GLY A 126 -14.47 -1.40 6.62
N ILE A 127 -13.15 -1.21 6.64
CA ILE A 127 -12.18 -2.09 5.98
C ILE A 127 -11.25 -2.71 7.02
N ARG A 128 -10.94 -3.98 6.83
CA ARG A 128 -9.86 -4.72 7.47
C ARG A 128 -8.90 -5.25 6.42
N CYS A 129 -7.71 -5.67 6.82
CA CYS A 129 -6.69 -6.13 5.89
C CYS A 129 -5.99 -7.38 6.42
N LYS A 130 -6.12 -8.49 5.72
CA LYS A 130 -5.32 -9.68 5.95
C LYS A 130 -3.97 -9.50 5.28
N ILE A 131 -2.89 -9.53 6.06
CA ILE A 131 -1.53 -9.22 5.59
C ILE A 131 -0.65 -10.43 5.78
N GLU A 132 0.12 -10.79 4.75
CA GLU A 132 1.08 -11.90 4.83
C GLU A 132 2.22 -11.59 5.80
N LYS A 133 2.73 -12.64 6.47
CA LYS A 133 3.84 -12.53 7.42
C LYS A 133 5.07 -11.87 6.75
N GLY A 134 5.69 -10.92 7.44
CA GLY A 134 6.83 -10.15 6.94
C GLY A 134 6.45 -8.90 6.15
N TRP A 135 5.15 -8.57 6.10
CA TRP A 135 4.64 -7.35 5.48
C TRP A 135 3.83 -6.51 6.45
N VAL A 136 3.84 -5.22 6.24
CA VAL A 136 3.09 -4.23 7.02
C VAL A 136 2.37 -3.30 6.04
N LEU A 137 1.17 -2.85 6.41
CA LEU A 137 0.45 -1.81 5.69
C LEU A 137 0.69 -0.46 6.38
N LEU A 138 1.34 0.46 5.68
CA LEU A 138 1.50 1.83 6.13
C LEU A 138 0.45 2.72 5.47
N VAL A 139 -0.24 3.54 6.27
CA VAL A 139 -1.31 4.44 5.82
C VAL A 139 -0.85 5.88 5.88
N PHE A 140 -1.01 6.58 4.77
CA PHE A 140 -0.63 7.98 4.57
C PHE A 140 -1.82 8.81 4.12
N ILE A 141 -1.80 10.12 4.40
CA ILE A 141 -2.72 11.05 3.75
C ILE A 141 -2.42 11.12 2.25
N ARG A 142 -3.43 11.34 1.41
CA ARG A 142 -3.17 11.57 -0.02
C ARG A 142 -2.46 12.90 -0.24
N SER A 143 -1.55 12.92 -1.20
CA SER A 143 -0.73 14.09 -1.53
C SER A 143 -1.56 15.35 -1.81
N SER A 144 -2.70 15.21 -2.51
CA SER A 144 -3.59 16.35 -2.78
C SER A 144 -4.15 16.99 -1.51
N LEU A 145 -4.50 16.19 -0.49
CA LEU A 145 -4.99 16.69 0.79
C LEU A 145 -3.85 17.19 1.68
N GLY A 146 -2.72 16.48 1.70
CA GLY A 146 -1.56 16.88 2.48
C GLY A 146 -0.93 18.20 2.01
N ILE A 147 -0.80 18.38 0.70
CA ILE A 147 -0.16 19.57 0.12
C ILE A 147 -1.14 20.75 0.03
N LYS A 148 -2.35 20.53 -0.51
CA LYS A 148 -3.27 21.64 -0.78
C LYS A 148 -4.10 22.05 0.44
N ALA A 149 -4.57 21.07 1.22
CA ALA A 149 -5.43 21.32 2.38
C ALA A 149 -4.70 21.18 3.72
N GLN A 150 -3.38 20.95 3.72
CA GLN A 150 -2.55 20.74 4.91
C GLN A 150 -3.10 19.68 5.88
N ALA A 151 -3.81 18.68 5.35
CA ALA A 151 -4.34 17.58 6.12
C ALA A 151 -3.22 16.61 6.54
N ARG A 152 -3.36 15.96 7.69
CA ARG A 152 -2.41 14.97 8.22
C ARG A 152 -3.13 13.74 8.74
N ILE A 153 -2.42 12.61 8.77
CA ILE A 153 -2.80 11.48 9.62
C ILE A 153 -2.43 11.82 11.07
N GLY A 154 -3.34 11.61 12.03
CA GLY A 154 -3.19 12.07 13.40
C GLY A 154 -1.98 11.53 14.14
N ASN A 155 -1.48 10.36 13.78
CA ASN A 155 -0.24 9.77 14.29
C ASN A 155 0.93 9.84 13.26
N GLY A 156 0.84 10.70 12.26
CA GLY A 156 1.81 10.85 11.18
C GLY A 156 1.67 9.77 10.12
N THR A 157 1.88 8.51 10.49
CA THR A 157 1.71 7.34 9.63
C THR A 157 0.95 6.26 10.39
N GLY A 158 -0.13 5.74 9.80
CA GLY A 158 -0.82 4.59 10.35
C GLY A 158 0.00 3.32 10.10
N VAL A 159 0.24 2.51 11.14
CA VAL A 159 0.90 1.21 11.02
C VAL A 159 -0.14 0.15 11.30
N ILE A 160 -0.43 -0.68 10.30
CA ILE A 160 -1.37 -1.79 10.38
C ILE A 160 -0.58 -3.08 10.27
N ASP A 161 -0.46 -3.78 11.39
CA ASP A 161 0.25 -5.05 11.52
C ASP A 161 -0.63 -6.22 11.05
N GLY A 162 -0.03 -7.33 10.64
CA GLY A 162 -0.77 -8.49 10.15
C GLY A 162 -1.65 -9.16 11.22
N ASP A 163 -1.26 -9.10 12.49
CA ASP A 163 -2.03 -9.65 13.61
C ASP A 163 -3.27 -8.81 13.99
N TYR A 164 -3.32 -7.53 13.56
CA TYR A 164 -4.47 -6.67 13.79
C TYR A 164 -5.75 -7.19 13.14
N TYR A 165 -5.65 -7.98 12.08
CA TYR A 165 -6.80 -8.60 11.42
C TYR A 165 -7.69 -9.43 12.37
N HIS A 166 -7.09 -9.99 13.43
CA HIS A 166 -7.76 -10.83 14.43
C HIS A 166 -8.09 -10.11 15.74
N ALA A 167 -7.96 -8.78 15.78
CA ALA A 167 -8.32 -7.98 16.95
C ALA A 167 -9.84 -8.02 17.23
N ASP A 168 -10.24 -7.70 18.46
CA ASP A 168 -11.64 -7.76 18.93
C ASP A 168 -12.61 -6.92 18.10
N ASN A 169 -12.11 -5.87 17.43
CA ASN A 169 -12.86 -5.05 16.49
C ASN A 169 -12.76 -5.57 15.04
N GLU A 170 -12.55 -6.85 14.83
CA GLU A 170 -12.34 -7.50 13.52
C GLU A 170 -11.18 -6.91 12.70
N GLY A 171 -10.23 -6.21 13.31
CA GLY A 171 -9.16 -5.52 12.61
C GLY A 171 -9.62 -4.29 11.82
N HIS A 172 -10.72 -3.67 12.23
CA HIS A 172 -11.30 -2.49 11.58
C HIS A 172 -10.32 -1.32 11.57
N ILE A 173 -9.92 -0.88 10.40
CA ILE A 173 -8.95 0.20 10.20
C ILE A 173 -9.64 1.55 10.41
N PHE A 174 -9.16 2.32 11.38
CA PHE A 174 -9.54 3.70 11.62
C PHE A 174 -8.46 4.63 11.11
N ILE A 175 -8.87 5.71 10.44
CA ILE A 175 -7.94 6.73 9.96
C ILE A 175 -8.32 8.07 10.58
N LYS A 176 -7.46 8.57 11.50
CA LYS A 176 -7.63 9.90 12.09
C LYS A 176 -7.04 10.93 11.13
N VAL A 177 -7.90 11.82 10.62
CA VAL A 177 -7.49 12.94 9.77
C VAL A 177 -7.55 14.22 10.56
N GLU A 178 -6.48 14.98 10.58
CA GLU A 178 -6.37 16.33 11.16
C GLU A 178 -6.36 17.37 10.04
N ASN A 179 -7.15 18.43 10.21
CA ASN A 179 -7.10 19.61 9.35
C ASN A 179 -6.19 20.67 9.97
N ARG A 180 -4.99 20.84 9.40
CA ARG A 180 -4.00 21.85 9.80
C ARG A 180 -4.05 23.10 8.91
N GLY A 181 -4.96 23.14 7.94
CA GLY A 181 -5.19 24.30 7.08
C GLY A 181 -6.10 25.32 7.74
N ASN A 182 -6.36 26.42 7.02
CA ASN A 182 -7.20 27.53 7.49
C ASN A 182 -8.65 27.44 6.99
N GLU A 183 -8.94 26.50 6.09
CA GLU A 183 -10.27 26.29 5.51
C GLU A 183 -10.85 24.92 5.91
N PRO A 184 -12.19 24.79 5.98
CA PRO A 184 -12.81 23.50 6.25
C PRO A 184 -12.42 22.44 5.20
N LEU A 185 -11.86 21.32 5.64
CA LEU A 185 -11.58 20.17 4.80
C LEU A 185 -12.89 19.41 4.57
N LYS A 186 -13.33 19.34 3.32
CA LYS A 186 -14.55 18.64 2.91
C LYS A 186 -14.19 17.38 2.13
N LEU A 187 -14.52 16.22 2.68
CA LEU A 187 -14.46 14.93 2.02
C LEU A 187 -15.86 14.54 1.60
N LYS A 188 -16.07 14.25 0.33
CA LYS A 188 -17.34 13.72 -0.18
C LYS A 188 -17.34 12.20 -0.10
N LYS A 189 -18.51 11.59 0.05
CA LYS A 189 -18.69 10.15 -0.12
C LYS A 189 -18.09 9.72 -1.46
N GLY A 190 -17.17 8.77 -1.42
CA GLY A 190 -16.46 8.30 -2.62
C GLY A 190 -15.13 8.97 -2.90
N ASP A 191 -14.77 10.05 -2.19
CA ASP A 191 -13.45 10.66 -2.33
C ASP A 191 -12.36 9.77 -1.73
N ALA A 192 -11.24 9.64 -2.43
CA ALA A 192 -10.07 9.02 -1.87
C ALA A 192 -9.35 10.02 -0.95
N PHE A 193 -9.19 9.69 0.33
CA PHE A 193 -8.64 10.60 1.33
C PHE A 193 -7.29 10.15 1.91
N ALA A 194 -7.05 8.85 1.96
CA ALA A 194 -5.79 8.26 2.41
C ALA A 194 -5.33 7.20 1.42
N GLN A 195 -4.10 6.73 1.57
CA GLN A 195 -3.56 5.65 0.77
C GLN A 195 -2.73 4.71 1.64
N GLY A 196 -2.84 3.42 1.39
CA GLY A 196 -2.07 2.37 2.03
C GLY A 196 -0.98 1.82 1.12
N VAL A 197 0.22 1.61 1.64
CA VAL A 197 1.35 1.01 0.93
C VAL A 197 1.86 -0.18 1.72
N PHE A 198 2.03 -1.32 1.06
CA PHE A 198 2.62 -2.50 1.69
C PHE A 198 4.14 -2.44 1.60
N LEU A 199 4.82 -2.66 2.74
CA LEU A 199 6.27 -2.74 2.82
C LEU A 199 6.69 -4.02 3.55
N PRO A 200 7.81 -4.65 3.17
CA PRO A 200 8.41 -5.71 3.97
C PRO A 200 9.05 -5.12 5.22
N TYR A 201 9.02 -5.85 6.34
CA TYR A 201 9.71 -5.45 7.56
C TYR A 201 10.65 -6.55 8.08
N GLY A 202 11.66 -6.14 8.84
CA GLY A 202 12.56 -7.01 9.59
C GLY A 202 12.22 -7.03 11.08
N VAL A 203 12.78 -8.00 11.79
CA VAL A 203 12.73 -8.11 13.24
C VAL A 203 14.14 -8.02 13.81
N ALA A 204 14.29 -7.60 15.08
CA ALA A 204 15.58 -7.58 15.75
C ALA A 204 16.02 -9.00 16.14
N ASP A 205 17.34 -9.22 16.25
CA ASP A 205 17.88 -10.49 16.71
C ASP A 205 17.54 -10.72 18.20
N LYS A 206 17.28 -11.96 18.58
CA LYS A 206 16.97 -12.39 19.95
C LYS A 206 15.68 -11.84 20.55
N GLU A 207 14.76 -11.35 19.72
CA GLU A 207 13.41 -11.01 20.20
C GLU A 207 12.65 -12.27 20.62
N VAL A 208 12.03 -12.20 21.81
CA VAL A 208 11.08 -13.21 22.29
C VAL A 208 9.72 -12.54 22.43
N VAL A 209 8.84 -12.77 21.46
CA VAL A 209 7.48 -12.22 21.47
C VAL A 209 6.47 -13.35 21.71
N THR A 210 5.81 -13.32 22.87
CA THR A 210 4.82 -14.32 23.27
C THR A 210 3.40 -13.78 23.35
N THR A 211 3.24 -12.44 23.31
CA THR A 211 1.95 -11.77 23.48
C THR A 211 1.15 -11.77 22.18
N LYS A 212 -0.14 -12.11 22.28
CA LYS A 212 -1.09 -11.95 21.17
C LYS A 212 -1.77 -10.59 21.27
N ARG A 213 -2.00 -9.96 20.13
CA ARG A 213 -2.77 -8.72 20.05
C ARG A 213 -4.25 -9.01 20.34
N THR A 214 -4.87 -8.19 21.20
CA THR A 214 -6.31 -8.25 21.50
C THR A 214 -7.08 -7.06 20.95
N GLY A 215 -6.41 -5.92 20.70
CA GLY A 215 -7.10 -4.73 20.25
C GLY A 215 -6.28 -3.82 19.33
N GLY A 216 -6.86 -2.65 19.02
CA GLY A 216 -6.30 -1.66 18.11
C GLY A 216 -5.46 -0.59 18.81
N ILE A 217 -5.91 0.66 18.77
CA ILE A 217 -5.16 1.85 19.21
C ILE A 217 -4.80 1.76 20.71
N GLY A 218 -3.51 1.55 21.01
CA GLY A 218 -2.98 1.56 22.38
C GLY A 218 -3.20 0.28 23.21
N SER A 219 -3.69 -0.81 22.62
CA SER A 219 -4.00 -2.05 23.38
C SER A 219 -2.77 -2.88 23.76
N THR A 220 -1.60 -2.63 23.15
CA THR A 220 -0.36 -3.36 23.42
C THR A 220 0.53 -2.71 24.49
N GLY A 221 0.11 -1.59 25.05
CA GLY A 221 0.91 -0.76 25.97
C GLY A 221 0.31 -0.59 27.38
N LYS A 222 -0.45 -1.58 27.90
CA LYS A 222 -0.90 -1.61 29.30
C LYS A 222 -0.35 -2.82 30.01
#